data_f070504028d10e5b320d1fad01023fa4
#
_entry.id   f070504028d10e5b320d1fad01023fa4
#
_cell.length_a   1.000
_cell.length_b   1.000
_cell.length_c   1.000
_cell.angle_alpha   90.00
_cell.angle_beta   90.00
_cell.angle_gamma   90.00
#
_symmetry.space_group_name_H-M   'P 1'
#
loop_
_entity.id
_entity.type
_entity.pdbx_description
1 polymer ?
#
loop_
_entity_poly.entity_id
_entity_poly.type
_entity_poly.pdbx_seq_one_letter_code
_entity_poly.pdbx_strand_id
1 'polypeptide(L)'
;RLSGSTIEFISMWKQMMFGSHILSMKNGELHFTPQPAVPAYLIPENGKVSAMLFGKTKVTYQFADVTDYIPGHYEIASMKFIYQNGSVANVGSGVAGEKIAVDVREGLVTSIEIDVR
;
A
#
# COMPACT_ATOMS: atom_id res chain seq x y z
N ARG A 1 23.57 12.41 -8.82
CA ARG A 1 23.87 11.05 -8.33
C ARG A 1 23.41 10.88 -6.88
N LEU A 2 22.77 9.75 -6.60
CA LEU A 2 22.31 9.45 -5.25
C LEU A 2 23.47 8.94 -4.38
N SER A 3 23.53 9.42 -3.14
CA SER A 3 24.45 8.90 -2.13
C SER A 3 23.91 7.60 -1.54
N GLY A 4 24.75 6.83 -0.85
CA GLY A 4 24.30 5.63 -0.16
C GLY A 4 23.22 5.90 0.88
N SER A 5 23.35 7.01 1.63
CA SER A 5 22.37 7.37 2.64
C SER A 5 21.01 7.75 2.02
N THR A 6 21.00 8.37 0.83
CA THR A 6 19.78 8.67 0.12
C THR A 6 19.08 7.39 -0.34
N ILE A 7 19.86 6.41 -0.83
CA ILE A 7 19.32 5.12 -1.26
C ILE A 7 18.71 4.37 -0.06
N GLU A 8 19.40 4.37 1.08
CA GLU A 8 18.89 3.76 2.31
C GLU A 8 17.59 4.42 2.77
N PHE A 9 17.51 5.75 2.72
CA PHE A 9 16.29 6.47 3.11
C PHE A 9 15.12 6.08 2.21
N ILE A 10 15.32 6.02 0.89
CA ILE A 10 14.26 5.62 -0.05
C ILE A 10 13.80 4.19 0.23
N SER A 11 14.72 3.28 0.50
CA SER A 11 14.42 1.90 0.81
C SER A 11 13.60 1.77 2.10
N MET A 12 13.99 2.50 3.15
CA MET A 12 13.27 2.55 4.42
C MET A 12 11.86 3.13 4.26
N TRP A 13 11.72 4.18 3.44
CA TRP A 13 10.42 4.78 3.16
C TRP A 13 9.47 3.78 2.50
N LYS A 14 9.95 3.05 1.48
CA LYS A 14 9.14 2.04 0.80
C LYS A 14 8.71 0.93 1.75
N GLN A 15 9.61 0.46 2.58
CA GLN A 15 9.30 -0.59 3.55
C GLN A 15 8.28 -0.12 4.58
N MET A 16 8.41 1.12 5.05
CA MET A 16 7.47 1.72 5.97
C MET A 16 6.08 1.86 5.35
N MET A 17 6.02 2.28 4.09
CA MET A 17 4.75 2.49 3.40
C MET A 17 4.05 1.20 2.99
N PHE A 18 4.79 0.17 2.61
CA PHE A 18 4.20 -1.01 1.98
C PHE A 18 4.45 -2.32 2.72
N GLY A 19 5.42 -2.36 3.62
CA GLY A 19 5.88 -3.60 4.22
C GLY A 19 6.89 -4.32 3.33
N SER A 20 7.42 -5.44 3.81
CA SER A 20 8.44 -6.21 3.11
C SER A 20 7.88 -7.09 2.00
N HIS A 21 6.60 -7.47 2.10
CA HIS A 21 5.99 -8.49 1.24
C HIS A 21 4.61 -8.08 0.76
N ILE A 22 4.54 -6.91 0.08
CA ILE A 22 3.26 -6.42 -0.42
C ILE A 22 2.65 -7.38 -1.46
N LEU A 23 3.49 -8.05 -2.25
CA LEU A 23 3.10 -9.17 -3.09
C LEU A 23 3.75 -10.42 -2.54
N SER A 24 2.96 -11.43 -2.23
CA SER A 24 3.48 -12.68 -1.66
C SER A 24 2.70 -13.87 -2.18
N MET A 25 3.40 -15.02 -2.26
CA MET A 25 2.78 -16.28 -2.63
C MET A 25 2.25 -16.97 -1.38
N LYS A 26 1.02 -17.45 -1.47
CA LYS A 26 0.37 -18.15 -0.37
C LYS A 26 -0.48 -19.28 -0.96
N ASN A 27 -0.16 -20.51 -0.61
CA ASN A 27 -0.85 -21.70 -1.15
C ASN A 27 -0.88 -21.73 -2.68
N GLY A 28 0.22 -21.32 -3.32
CA GLY A 28 0.33 -21.31 -4.77
C GLY A 28 -0.32 -20.12 -5.46
N GLU A 29 -0.89 -19.17 -4.71
CA GLU A 29 -1.54 -17.99 -5.25
C GLU A 29 -0.81 -16.72 -4.84
N LEU A 30 -0.72 -15.75 -5.75
CA LEU A 30 -0.18 -14.44 -5.45
C LEU A 30 -1.25 -13.61 -4.72
N HIS A 31 -0.85 -12.98 -3.62
CA HIS A 31 -1.72 -12.09 -2.86
C HIS A 31 -1.10 -10.70 -2.75
N PHE A 32 -1.95 -9.69 -2.68
CA PHE A 32 -1.56 -8.30 -2.41
C PHE A 32 -1.94 -7.97 -0.98
N THR A 33 -0.93 -7.75 -0.13
CA THR A 33 -1.12 -7.56 1.32
C THR A 33 -0.26 -6.41 1.81
N PRO A 34 -0.71 -5.15 1.71
CA PRO A 34 0.07 -4.03 2.20
C PRO A 34 0.11 -4.04 3.74
N GLN A 35 1.27 -3.71 4.29
CA GLN A 35 1.47 -3.64 5.74
C GLN A 35 2.20 -2.33 6.09
N PRO A 36 1.52 -1.19 6.01
CA PRO A 36 2.16 0.08 6.35
C PRO A 36 2.52 0.13 7.84
N ALA A 37 3.64 0.78 8.12
CA ALA A 37 4.12 1.04 9.48
C ALA A 37 4.44 2.53 9.56
N VAL A 38 3.40 3.37 9.77
CA VAL A 38 3.51 4.82 9.64
C VAL A 38 3.34 5.48 11.00
N PRO A 39 4.36 6.21 11.48
CA PRO A 39 4.26 6.92 12.75
C PRO A 39 3.37 8.16 12.64
N ALA A 40 2.79 8.57 13.77
CA ALA A 40 1.86 9.69 13.84
C ALA A 40 2.39 10.97 13.22
N TYR A 41 3.69 11.27 13.40
CA TYR A 41 4.26 12.53 12.91
C TYR A 41 4.31 12.64 11.38
N LEU A 42 4.12 11.52 10.67
CA LEU A 42 4.05 11.52 9.20
C LEU A 42 2.61 11.57 8.68
N ILE A 43 1.61 11.53 9.55
CA ILE A 43 0.20 11.54 9.16
C ILE A 43 -0.34 12.96 9.29
N PRO A 44 -0.75 13.60 8.17
CA PRO A 44 -1.39 14.93 8.24
C PRO A 44 -2.78 14.84 8.85
N GLU A 45 -3.36 16.02 9.18
CA GLU A 45 -4.68 16.09 9.81
C GLU A 45 -5.78 15.39 8.99
N ASN A 46 -5.67 15.45 7.66
CA ASN A 46 -6.66 14.79 6.80
C ASN A 46 -6.48 13.26 6.74
N GLY A 47 -5.44 12.72 7.38
CA GLY A 47 -5.20 11.28 7.45
C GLY A 47 -4.68 10.64 6.17
N LYS A 48 -4.39 11.42 5.14
CA LYS A 48 -3.98 10.87 3.84
C LYS A 48 -2.47 10.85 3.67
N VAL A 49 -1.93 9.67 3.36
CA VAL A 49 -0.51 9.48 3.06
C VAL A 49 -0.40 8.69 1.78
N SER A 50 0.38 9.19 0.83
CA SER A 50 0.50 8.56 -0.49
C SER A 50 1.94 8.22 -0.82
N ALA A 51 2.13 7.16 -1.60
CA ALA A 51 3.42 6.78 -2.15
C ALA A 51 3.22 6.02 -3.46
N MET A 52 4.26 6.00 -4.29
CA MET A 52 4.23 5.25 -5.55
C MET A 52 4.72 3.83 -5.33
N LEU A 53 3.94 2.87 -5.78
CA LEU A 53 4.29 1.46 -5.76
C LEU A 53 4.81 1.05 -7.13
N PHE A 54 6.00 0.45 -7.17
CA PHE A 54 6.67 0.00 -8.40
C PHE A 54 6.84 1.10 -9.46
N GLY A 55 6.82 2.37 -9.03
CA GLY A 55 6.93 3.50 -9.94
C GLY A 55 5.74 3.70 -10.88
N LYS A 56 4.65 2.98 -10.67
CA LYS A 56 3.50 2.94 -11.59
C LYS A 56 2.17 3.23 -10.92
N THR A 57 1.98 2.80 -9.70
CA THR A 57 0.68 2.83 -9.02
C THR A 57 0.73 3.76 -7.82
N LYS A 58 -0.15 4.75 -7.79
CA LYS A 58 -0.25 5.64 -6.63
C LYS A 58 -1.08 4.96 -5.55
N VAL A 59 -0.47 4.69 -4.40
CA VAL A 59 -1.16 4.12 -3.24
C VAL A 59 -1.42 5.24 -2.24
N THR A 60 -2.68 5.41 -1.85
CA THR A 60 -3.10 6.40 -0.86
C THR A 60 -3.75 5.68 0.32
N TYR A 61 -3.15 5.84 1.49
CA TYR A 61 -3.76 5.38 2.73
C TYR A 61 -4.62 6.50 3.32
N GLN A 62 -5.83 6.14 3.75
CA GLN A 62 -6.67 7.00 4.56
C GLN A 62 -6.64 6.44 5.98
N PHE A 63 -5.85 7.06 6.84
CA PHE A 63 -5.77 6.67 8.25
C PHE A 63 -6.91 7.34 9.03
N ALA A 64 -7.56 6.56 9.90
CA ALA A 64 -8.69 7.05 10.68
C ALA A 64 -8.27 8.08 11.74
N ASP A 65 -7.06 7.95 12.27
CA ASP A 65 -6.54 8.81 13.33
C ASP A 65 -5.10 9.22 13.04
N VAL A 66 -4.67 10.29 13.71
CA VAL A 66 -3.26 10.71 13.72
C VAL A 66 -2.59 10.03 14.90
N THR A 67 -2.16 8.79 14.70
CA THR A 67 -1.52 7.96 15.70
C THR A 67 -0.48 7.07 15.02
N ASP A 68 0.29 6.32 15.80
CA ASP A 68 1.26 5.38 15.23
C ASP A 68 0.52 4.13 14.73
N TYR A 69 0.66 3.85 13.44
CA TYR A 69 0.11 2.63 12.85
C TYR A 69 1.19 1.57 12.78
N ILE A 70 1.04 0.54 13.62
CA ILE A 70 2.02 -0.55 13.78
C ILE A 70 1.39 -1.83 13.25
N PRO A 71 2.06 -2.56 12.33
CA PRO A 71 1.52 -3.83 11.80
C PRO A 71 1.07 -4.76 12.92
N GLY A 72 -0.13 -5.32 12.77
CA GLY A 72 -0.76 -6.16 13.79
C GLY A 72 -1.61 -5.40 14.81
N HIS A 73 -1.54 -4.07 14.84
CA HIS A 73 -2.28 -3.23 15.77
C HIS A 73 -3.33 -2.36 15.10
N TYR A 74 -3.57 -2.58 13.82
CA TYR A 74 -4.61 -1.88 13.06
C TYR A 74 -5.27 -2.86 12.11
N GLU A 75 -6.32 -2.40 11.46
CA GLU A 75 -7.05 -3.19 10.48
C GLU A 75 -7.20 -2.38 9.19
N ILE A 76 -6.98 -3.03 8.05
CA ILE A 76 -7.34 -2.46 6.76
C ILE A 76 -8.81 -2.81 6.51
N ALA A 77 -9.66 -1.80 6.49
CA ALA A 77 -11.09 -1.98 6.33
C ALA A 77 -11.49 -2.26 4.88
N SER A 78 -10.82 -1.61 3.94
CA SER A 78 -11.14 -1.78 2.52
C SER A 78 -9.99 -1.31 1.64
N MET A 79 -9.98 -1.82 0.40
CA MET A 79 -9.07 -1.36 -0.64
C MET A 79 -9.86 -1.17 -1.93
N LYS A 80 -9.61 -0.06 -2.63
CA LYS A 80 -10.22 0.26 -3.91
C LYS A 80 -9.12 0.35 -4.97
N PHE A 81 -9.23 -0.48 -5.99
CA PHE A 81 -8.24 -0.54 -7.08
C PHE A 81 -8.83 0.11 -8.32
N ILE A 82 -8.16 1.14 -8.82
CA ILE A 82 -8.59 1.88 -10.01
C ILE A 82 -7.66 1.51 -11.15
N TYR A 83 -8.21 0.95 -12.21
CA TYR A 83 -7.48 0.43 -13.35
C TYR A 83 -7.25 1.50 -14.42
N GLN A 84 -6.29 1.25 -15.30
CA GLN A 84 -6.00 2.14 -16.45
C GLN A 84 -7.22 2.37 -17.33
N ASN A 85 -8.05 1.34 -17.50
CA ASN A 85 -9.26 1.43 -18.34
C ASN A 85 -10.44 2.08 -17.63
N GLY A 86 -10.25 2.58 -16.41
CA GLY A 86 -11.29 3.23 -15.62
C GLY A 86 -12.14 2.27 -14.80
N SER A 87 -11.95 0.96 -14.93
CA SER A 87 -12.69 0.01 -14.09
C SER A 87 -12.19 0.07 -12.64
N VAL A 88 -13.03 -0.39 -11.72
CA VAL A 88 -12.77 -0.34 -10.28
C VAL A 88 -13.05 -1.70 -9.67
N ALA A 89 -12.14 -2.16 -8.80
CA ALA A 89 -12.35 -3.35 -7.99
C ALA A 89 -12.30 -2.95 -6.51
N ASN A 90 -13.21 -3.47 -5.71
CA ASN A 90 -13.29 -3.19 -4.27
C ASN A 90 -13.04 -4.48 -3.49
N VAL A 91 -12.23 -4.37 -2.43
CA VAL A 91 -11.93 -5.47 -1.53
C VAL A 91 -12.24 -5.01 -0.11
N GLY A 92 -13.04 -5.76 0.62
CA GLY A 92 -13.45 -5.41 1.99
C GLY A 92 -12.49 -5.92 3.07
N SER A 93 -11.21 -6.01 2.75
CA SER A 93 -10.19 -6.47 3.70
C SER A 93 -8.80 -5.97 3.28
N GLY A 94 -7.78 -6.37 4.02
CA GLY A 94 -6.39 -6.03 3.73
C GLY A 94 -5.67 -7.04 2.83
N VAL A 95 -6.38 -8.00 2.26
CA VAL A 95 -5.81 -9.03 1.39
C VAL A 95 -6.58 -9.06 0.08
N ALA A 96 -5.91 -8.78 -1.03
CA ALA A 96 -6.50 -8.95 -2.35
C ALA A 96 -5.99 -10.25 -2.98
N GLY A 97 -6.88 -10.97 -3.68
CA GLY A 97 -6.59 -12.26 -4.29
C GLY A 97 -5.73 -12.17 -5.54
N GLU A 98 -5.51 -13.33 -6.16
CA GLU A 98 -4.56 -13.48 -7.27
C GLU A 98 -4.87 -12.59 -8.47
N LYS A 99 -6.13 -12.51 -8.87
CA LYS A 99 -6.50 -11.69 -10.03
C LYS A 99 -6.02 -10.24 -9.88
N ILE A 100 -6.36 -9.61 -8.76
CA ILE A 100 -5.98 -8.22 -8.50
C ILE A 100 -4.47 -8.11 -8.26
N ALA A 101 -3.88 -9.05 -7.52
CA ALA A 101 -2.44 -9.03 -7.25
C ALA A 101 -1.62 -9.10 -8.54
N VAL A 102 -2.01 -9.94 -9.48
CA VAL A 102 -1.36 -10.04 -10.80
C VAL A 102 -1.53 -8.73 -11.57
N ASP A 103 -2.72 -8.14 -11.55
CA ASP A 103 -2.98 -6.88 -12.24
C ASP A 103 -2.12 -5.75 -11.69
N VAL A 104 -1.92 -5.70 -10.38
CA VAL A 104 -1.00 -4.72 -9.75
C VAL A 104 0.43 -4.97 -10.22
N ARG A 105 0.88 -6.22 -10.20
CA ARG A 105 2.23 -6.58 -10.63
C ARG A 105 2.47 -6.19 -12.10
N GLU A 106 1.47 -6.39 -12.95
CA GLU A 106 1.56 -6.10 -14.38
C GLU A 106 1.41 -4.62 -14.70
N GLY A 107 1.14 -3.77 -13.72
CA GLY A 107 1.03 -2.33 -13.90
C GLY A 107 -0.28 -1.87 -14.52
N LEU A 108 -1.34 -2.67 -14.42
CA LEU A 108 -2.66 -2.34 -14.96
C LEU A 108 -3.47 -1.46 -14.02
N VAL A 109 -3.04 -1.30 -12.77
CA VAL A 109 -3.71 -0.50 -11.75
C VAL A 109 -3.00 0.84 -11.62
N THR A 110 -3.74 1.94 -11.77
CA THR A 110 -3.17 3.29 -11.70
C THR A 110 -3.16 3.85 -10.30
N SER A 111 -4.19 3.53 -9.49
CA SER A 111 -4.21 3.96 -8.10
C SER A 111 -4.92 2.95 -7.20
N ILE A 112 -4.54 2.97 -5.94
CA ILE A 112 -5.14 2.14 -4.89
C ILE A 112 -5.44 3.05 -3.70
N GLU A 113 -6.68 3.02 -3.23
CA GLU A 113 -7.11 3.75 -2.03
C GLU A 113 -7.36 2.74 -0.92
N ILE A 114 -6.70 2.91 0.20
CA ILE A 114 -6.72 1.94 1.30
C ILE A 114 -7.18 2.62 2.58
N ASP A 115 -8.30 2.16 3.15
CA ASP A 115 -8.81 2.65 4.42
C ASP A 115 -8.22 1.83 5.58
N VAL A 116 -7.55 2.52 6.49
CA VAL A 116 -6.90 1.91 7.65
C VAL A 116 -7.57 2.40 8.93
N ARG A 117 -7.92 1.50 9.80
CA ARG A 117 -8.61 1.80 11.07
C ARG A 117 -7.83 1.34 12.30
#